data_49de97987fc5412f3a35abae670866ca
#
_entry.id   49de97987fc5412f3a35abae670866ca
#
_cell.length_a   1.000
_cell.length_b   1.000
_cell.length_c   1.000
_cell.angle_alpha   90.00
_cell.angle_beta   90.00
_cell.angle_gamma   90.00
#
_symmetry.space_group_name_H-M   'P 1'
#
loop_
_entity.id
_entity.type
_entity.pdbx_description
1 polymer ?
#
loop_
_entity_poly.entity_id
_entity_poly.type
_entity_poly.pdbx_seq_one_letter_code
_entity_poly.pdbx_strand_id
1 'polypeptide(L)'
;MAVFEPTWLVTNIFSLTPASLKQQGIKAVLTDLDNTLMAWDHPEGTETLTRWLTDLRNSGIKVVVVSNNNANRIHKAMAKLGVAYVARALKPLPVGITKARKQLGLMRSEVVMVGDQLLTDIWAGNLAGVRTVLTQPLVQSDAWNTRINRYFEGYVFKALAKKRHLDYQEDIHGYHEH
;
A
#
# COMPACT_ATOMS: atom_id res chain seq x y z
N MET A 1 16.19 -11.42 -4.06
CA MET A 1 14.91 -11.38 -4.79
C MET A 1 13.70 -11.34 -3.84
N ALA A 2 13.74 -11.96 -2.68
CA ALA A 2 12.65 -11.91 -1.67
C ALA A 2 12.21 -10.49 -1.26
N VAL A 3 13.11 -9.50 -1.31
CA VAL A 3 12.79 -8.10 -0.93
C VAL A 3 11.80 -7.39 -1.85
N PHE A 4 11.59 -7.89 -3.07
CA PHE A 4 10.61 -7.34 -4.04
C PHE A 4 9.34 -8.19 -4.14
N GLU A 5 9.25 -9.28 -3.39
CA GLU A 5 8.12 -10.21 -3.45
C GLU A 5 7.00 -9.72 -2.52
N PRO A 6 5.81 -9.34 -3.06
CA PRO A 6 4.70 -8.97 -2.22
C PRO A 6 4.11 -10.20 -1.52
N THR A 7 3.55 -10.01 -0.33
CA THR A 7 2.82 -11.07 0.37
C THR A 7 1.53 -11.42 -0.38
N TRP A 8 0.84 -10.42 -0.90
CA TRP A 8 -0.40 -10.57 -1.67
C TRP A 8 -0.44 -9.62 -2.87
N LEU A 9 -1.19 -10.03 -3.90
CA LEU A 9 -1.54 -9.20 -5.05
C LEU A 9 -3.05 -9.05 -5.12
N VAL A 10 -3.53 -7.80 -5.13
CA VAL A 10 -4.97 -7.51 -5.26
C VAL A 10 -5.21 -6.48 -6.36
N THR A 11 -6.40 -6.48 -6.96
CA THR A 11 -6.73 -5.57 -8.06
C THR A 11 -6.69 -4.10 -7.61
N ASN A 12 -7.17 -3.80 -6.41
CA ASN A 12 -7.12 -2.45 -5.85
C ASN A 12 -7.18 -2.51 -4.31
N ILE A 13 -6.88 -1.39 -3.66
CA ILE A 13 -6.86 -1.31 -2.19
C ILE A 13 -8.24 -1.57 -1.56
N PHE A 14 -9.32 -1.26 -2.28
CA PHE A 14 -10.69 -1.42 -1.77
C PHE A 14 -11.12 -2.89 -1.66
N SER A 15 -10.38 -3.81 -2.29
CA SER A 15 -10.51 -5.26 -2.11
C SER A 15 -10.14 -5.71 -0.70
N LEU A 16 -9.38 -4.90 0.06
CA LEU A 16 -9.00 -5.22 1.43
C LEU A 16 -10.17 -4.94 2.37
N THR A 17 -10.97 -5.96 2.61
CA THR A 17 -12.15 -5.83 3.50
C THR A 17 -11.75 -5.87 4.98
N PRO A 18 -12.54 -5.27 5.89
CA PRO A 18 -12.31 -5.41 7.32
C PRO A 18 -12.24 -6.87 7.79
N ALA A 19 -13.03 -7.74 7.20
CA ALA A 19 -13.08 -9.16 7.55
C ALA A 19 -11.77 -9.87 7.18
N SER A 20 -11.28 -9.70 5.95
CA SER A 20 -10.05 -10.31 5.47
C SER A 20 -8.83 -9.81 6.25
N LEU A 21 -8.76 -8.49 6.53
CA LEU A 21 -7.68 -7.90 7.32
C LEU A 21 -7.66 -8.46 8.75
N LYS A 22 -8.82 -8.56 9.39
CA LYS A 22 -8.93 -9.16 10.75
C LYS A 22 -8.54 -10.63 10.76
N GLN A 23 -8.96 -11.40 9.76
CA GLN A 23 -8.58 -12.81 9.64
C GLN A 23 -7.05 -12.98 9.56
N GLN A 24 -6.36 -12.03 8.94
CA GLN A 24 -4.91 -11.99 8.86
C GLN A 24 -4.25 -11.34 10.10
N GLY A 25 -5.01 -10.94 11.12
CA GLY A 25 -4.50 -10.26 12.31
C GLY A 25 -4.02 -8.85 12.06
N ILE A 26 -4.42 -8.21 10.94
CA ILE A 26 -4.04 -6.84 10.59
C ILE A 26 -4.89 -5.86 11.40
N LYS A 27 -4.22 -4.91 12.04
CA LYS A 27 -4.82 -3.82 12.82
C LYS A 27 -4.60 -2.45 12.19
N ALA A 28 -3.66 -2.35 11.24
CA ALA A 28 -3.43 -1.11 10.50
C ALA A 28 -2.99 -1.38 9.06
N VAL A 29 -3.51 -0.54 8.16
CA VAL A 29 -3.11 -0.44 6.76
C VAL A 29 -2.26 0.81 6.60
N LEU A 30 -1.00 0.63 6.20
CA LEU A 30 -0.15 1.70 5.71
C LEU A 30 -0.26 1.69 4.19
N THR A 31 -0.52 2.83 3.58
CA THR A 31 -0.76 2.89 2.13
C THR A 31 0.01 4.02 1.48
N ASP A 32 0.48 3.81 0.24
CA ASP A 32 0.86 4.93 -0.60
C ASP A 32 -0.38 5.77 -0.95
N LEU A 33 -0.16 6.99 -1.41
CA LEU A 33 -1.22 7.93 -1.77
C LEU A 33 -1.58 7.82 -3.25
N ASP A 34 -0.62 8.16 -4.10
CA ASP A 34 -0.86 8.34 -5.54
C ASP A 34 -1.02 6.99 -6.26
N ASN A 35 -2.08 6.82 -7.01
CA ASN A 35 -2.46 5.61 -7.74
C ASN A 35 -2.75 4.35 -6.88
N THR A 36 -2.61 4.44 -5.57
CA THR A 36 -2.98 3.36 -4.63
C THR A 36 -4.27 3.70 -3.89
N LEU A 37 -4.26 4.77 -3.10
CA LEU A 37 -5.41 5.24 -2.34
C LEU A 37 -6.29 6.19 -3.17
N MET A 38 -5.66 7.05 -3.95
CA MET A 38 -6.30 8.06 -4.79
C MET A 38 -5.62 8.14 -6.15
N ALA A 39 -6.39 8.39 -7.19
CA ALA A 39 -5.83 8.74 -8.49
C ALA A 39 -5.10 10.10 -8.37
N TRP A 40 -3.92 10.19 -8.96
CA TRP A 40 -3.09 11.40 -8.87
C TRP A 40 -3.73 12.64 -9.50
N ASP A 41 -4.64 12.43 -10.47
CA ASP A 41 -5.39 13.43 -11.22
C ASP A 41 -6.75 13.77 -10.59
N HIS A 42 -7.22 12.98 -9.62
CA HIS A 42 -8.46 13.19 -8.87
C HIS A 42 -8.23 13.19 -7.36
N PRO A 43 -7.64 14.27 -6.81
CA PRO A 43 -7.23 14.32 -5.38
C PRO A 43 -8.39 14.53 -4.41
N GLU A 44 -9.64 14.60 -4.89
CA GLU A 44 -10.79 14.88 -4.02
C GLU A 44 -11.36 13.64 -3.32
N GLY A 45 -10.87 12.45 -3.66
CA GLY A 45 -11.39 11.19 -3.15
C GLY A 45 -12.72 10.79 -3.80
N THR A 46 -13.01 9.51 -3.77
CA THR A 46 -14.26 8.95 -4.30
C THR A 46 -15.19 8.53 -3.16
N GLU A 47 -16.47 8.36 -3.45
CA GLU A 47 -17.43 7.77 -2.51
C GLU A 47 -16.96 6.38 -2.03
N THR A 48 -16.39 5.58 -2.93
CA THR A 48 -15.80 4.26 -2.63
C THR A 48 -14.70 4.37 -1.59
N LEU A 49 -13.78 5.33 -1.73
CA LEU A 49 -12.72 5.59 -0.75
C LEU A 49 -13.30 5.97 0.62
N THR A 50 -14.26 6.89 0.63
CA THR A 50 -14.89 7.35 1.88
C THR A 50 -15.60 6.21 2.61
N ARG A 51 -16.31 5.36 1.87
CA ARG A 51 -17.00 4.18 2.41
C ARG A 51 -15.98 3.18 2.98
N TRP A 52 -14.94 2.84 2.22
CA TRP A 52 -13.90 1.91 2.65
C TRP A 52 -13.18 2.39 3.92
N LEU A 53 -12.80 3.68 3.99
CA LEU A 53 -12.21 4.27 5.19
C LEU A 53 -13.15 4.21 6.39
N THR A 54 -14.44 4.42 6.18
CA THR A 54 -15.47 4.34 7.23
C THR A 54 -15.61 2.91 7.76
N ASP A 55 -15.66 1.93 6.87
CA ASP A 55 -15.79 0.51 7.21
C ASP A 55 -14.56 0.03 8.02
N LEU A 56 -13.36 0.41 7.61
CA LEU A 56 -12.15 0.09 8.37
C LEU A 56 -12.14 0.76 9.75
N ARG A 57 -12.50 2.04 9.82
CA ARG A 57 -12.58 2.79 11.08
C ARG A 57 -13.58 2.16 12.05
N ASN A 58 -14.78 1.83 11.57
CA ASN A 58 -15.82 1.17 12.37
C ASN A 58 -15.38 -0.23 12.85
N SER A 59 -14.49 -0.86 12.13
CA SER A 59 -13.91 -2.16 12.48
C SER A 59 -12.67 -2.08 13.37
N GLY A 60 -12.24 -0.87 13.74
CA GLY A 60 -11.06 -0.64 14.58
C GLY A 60 -9.72 -0.76 13.84
N ILE A 61 -9.74 -0.83 12.50
CA ILE A 61 -8.53 -0.89 11.68
C ILE A 61 -8.11 0.53 11.31
N LYS A 62 -6.86 0.88 11.63
CA LYS A 62 -6.30 2.20 11.35
C LYS A 62 -5.75 2.28 9.93
N VAL A 63 -5.87 3.45 9.31
CA VAL A 63 -5.25 3.74 8.00
C VAL A 63 -4.28 4.90 8.16
N VAL A 64 -3.06 4.75 7.62
CA VAL A 64 -2.03 5.80 7.60
C VAL A 64 -1.43 5.88 6.21
N VAL A 65 -1.42 7.07 5.63
CA VAL A 65 -0.74 7.31 4.35
C VAL A 65 0.76 7.46 4.59
N VAL A 66 1.57 6.74 3.81
CA VAL A 66 3.04 6.77 3.87
C VAL A 66 3.56 7.11 2.47
N SER A 67 3.85 8.38 2.22
CA SER A 67 4.19 8.89 0.89
C SER A 67 5.53 9.62 0.84
N ASN A 68 6.21 9.54 -0.31
CA ASN A 68 7.43 10.32 -0.58
C ASN A 68 7.13 11.79 -0.88
N ASN A 69 5.87 12.14 -1.10
CA ASN A 69 5.46 13.52 -1.37
C ASN A 69 5.69 14.45 -0.17
N ASN A 70 5.69 15.75 -0.46
CA ASN A 70 5.82 16.76 0.59
C ASN A 70 4.54 16.86 1.46
N ALA A 71 4.71 17.38 2.69
CA ALA A 71 3.64 17.47 3.66
C ALA A 71 2.44 18.31 3.19
N ASN A 72 2.68 19.40 2.45
CA ASN A 72 1.60 20.30 2.01
C ASN A 72 0.63 19.60 1.04
N ARG A 73 1.18 18.82 0.10
CA ARG A 73 0.36 18.06 -0.86
C ARG A 73 -0.48 17.02 -0.14
N ILE A 74 0.15 16.24 0.75
CA ILE A 74 -0.53 15.17 1.47
C ILE A 74 -1.57 15.75 2.44
N HIS A 75 -1.22 16.83 3.13
CA HIS A 75 -2.13 17.49 4.06
C HIS A 75 -3.43 17.93 3.38
N LYS A 76 -3.34 18.57 2.21
CA LYS A 76 -4.52 18.98 1.44
C LYS A 76 -5.42 17.80 1.07
N ALA A 77 -4.83 16.68 0.65
CA ALA A 77 -5.57 15.49 0.28
C ALA A 77 -6.20 14.79 1.51
N MET A 78 -5.48 14.71 2.62
CA MET A 78 -5.90 13.95 3.80
C MET A 78 -6.77 14.74 4.78
N ALA A 79 -6.71 16.09 4.78
CA ALA A 79 -7.49 16.94 5.68
C ALA A 79 -9.00 16.66 5.60
N LYS A 80 -9.51 16.45 4.39
CA LYS A 80 -10.94 16.15 4.15
C LYS A 80 -11.34 14.74 4.59
N LEU A 81 -10.39 13.78 4.58
CA LEU A 81 -10.63 12.38 4.87
C LEU A 81 -10.35 12.00 6.33
N GLY A 82 -9.71 12.89 7.09
CA GLY A 82 -9.32 12.63 8.48
C GLY A 82 -8.35 11.45 8.63
N VAL A 83 -7.48 11.22 7.63
CA VAL A 83 -6.49 10.13 7.61
C VAL A 83 -5.13 10.65 8.05
N ALA A 84 -4.49 9.94 8.99
CA ALA A 84 -3.13 10.23 9.42
C ALA A 84 -2.11 9.96 8.29
N TYR A 85 -0.98 10.66 8.28
CA TYR A 85 0.02 10.48 7.24
C TYR A 85 1.46 10.67 7.74
N VAL A 86 2.40 10.04 7.01
CA VAL A 86 3.84 10.28 7.07
C VAL A 86 4.29 10.79 5.71
N ALA A 87 4.67 12.08 5.66
CA ALA A 87 5.23 12.71 4.46
C ALA A 87 6.74 12.45 4.38
N ARG A 88 7.32 12.58 3.18
CA ARG A 88 8.75 12.38 2.92
C ARG A 88 9.24 11.06 3.53
N ALA A 89 8.52 10.01 3.25
CA ALA A 89 8.73 8.68 3.84
C ALA A 89 10.05 8.01 3.45
N LEU A 90 10.75 8.55 2.43
CA LEU A 90 12.03 8.07 1.91
C LEU A 90 11.98 6.62 1.38
N LYS A 91 10.82 6.15 0.90
CA LYS A 91 10.73 4.85 0.24
C LYS A 91 11.68 4.81 -0.98
N PRO A 92 12.47 3.76 -1.17
CA PRO A 92 12.37 2.40 -0.62
C PRO A 92 13.00 2.16 0.74
N LEU A 93 13.54 3.16 1.42
CA LEU A 93 14.02 2.97 2.79
C LEU A 93 12.84 2.67 3.74
N PRO A 94 13.02 1.84 4.76
CA PRO A 94 11.94 1.41 5.66
C PRO A 94 11.56 2.46 6.71
N VAL A 95 12.17 3.65 6.67
CA VAL A 95 12.07 4.68 7.71
C VAL A 95 10.64 5.16 7.93
N GLY A 96 9.94 5.54 6.87
CA GLY A 96 8.57 6.05 6.94
C GLY A 96 7.58 5.00 7.47
N ILE A 97 7.69 3.76 6.97
CA ILE A 97 6.85 2.63 7.40
C ILE A 97 7.10 2.28 8.87
N THR A 98 8.38 2.22 9.26
CA THR A 98 8.76 1.95 10.66
C THR A 98 8.27 3.05 11.59
N LYS A 99 8.35 4.33 11.17
CA LYS A 99 7.83 5.47 11.93
C LYS A 99 6.32 5.35 12.12
N ALA A 100 5.56 5.14 11.05
CA ALA A 100 4.10 5.00 11.11
C ALA A 100 3.69 3.86 12.05
N ARG A 101 4.30 2.68 11.90
CA ARG A 101 4.04 1.52 12.76
C ARG A 101 4.32 1.81 14.25
N LYS A 102 5.47 2.43 14.55
CA LYS A 102 5.84 2.78 15.94
C LYS A 102 4.89 3.80 16.55
N GLN A 103 4.44 4.79 15.78
CA GLN A 103 3.44 5.77 16.23
C GLN A 103 2.11 5.13 16.59
N LEU A 104 1.75 4.04 15.92
CA LEU A 104 0.55 3.26 16.21
C LEU A 104 0.72 2.30 17.39
N GLY A 105 1.95 2.05 17.86
CA GLY A 105 2.25 1.07 18.93
C GLY A 105 2.02 -0.38 18.50
N LEU A 106 2.10 -0.69 17.19
CA LEU A 106 1.76 -2.01 16.65
C LEU A 106 3.02 -2.86 16.35
N MET A 107 2.85 -4.18 16.40
CA MET A 107 3.86 -5.14 15.96
C MET A 107 3.93 -5.20 14.43
N ARG A 108 5.02 -5.75 13.88
CA ARG A 108 5.20 -5.91 12.43
C ARG A 108 4.11 -6.79 11.80
N SER A 109 3.71 -7.85 12.50
CA SER A 109 2.67 -8.79 12.08
C SER A 109 1.24 -8.19 12.08
N GLU A 110 1.05 -7.04 12.74
CA GLU A 110 -0.25 -6.38 12.85
C GLU A 110 -0.46 -5.28 11.79
N VAL A 111 0.55 -5.07 10.93
CA VAL A 111 0.57 -3.99 9.95
C VAL A 111 0.81 -4.56 8.56
N VAL A 112 0.15 -3.98 7.57
CA VAL A 112 0.39 -4.25 6.15
C VAL A 112 0.75 -2.95 5.43
N MET A 113 1.73 -3.00 4.50
CA MET A 113 2.03 -1.92 3.56
C MET A 113 1.38 -2.22 2.22
N VAL A 114 0.62 -1.27 1.69
CA VAL A 114 -0.10 -1.38 0.42
C VAL A 114 0.42 -0.31 -0.53
N GLY A 115 0.74 -0.69 -1.75
CA GLY A 115 1.20 0.22 -2.78
C GLY A 115 1.13 -0.37 -4.18
N ASP A 116 1.27 0.48 -5.19
CA ASP A 116 1.26 0.08 -6.60
C ASP A 116 2.67 -0.09 -7.20
N GLN A 117 3.72 0.21 -6.44
CA GLN A 117 5.11 0.20 -6.91
C GLN A 117 5.96 -0.82 -6.15
N LEU A 118 6.52 -1.79 -6.91
CA LEU A 118 7.44 -2.81 -6.37
C LEU A 118 8.71 -2.21 -5.77
N LEU A 119 9.31 -1.24 -6.47
CA LEU A 119 10.63 -0.69 -6.13
C LEU A 119 10.59 0.33 -4.99
N THR A 120 9.43 0.82 -4.63
CA THR A 120 9.28 1.77 -3.52
C THR A 120 8.47 1.18 -2.37
N ASP A 121 7.23 0.77 -2.62
CA ASP A 121 6.30 0.37 -1.58
C ASP A 121 6.58 -1.03 -1.04
N ILE A 122 6.66 -2.00 -1.95
CA ILE A 122 6.88 -3.40 -1.58
C ILE A 122 8.27 -3.60 -0.99
N TRP A 123 9.27 -3.01 -1.65
CA TRP A 123 10.64 -3.09 -1.13
C TRP A 123 10.76 -2.45 0.26
N ALA A 124 10.23 -1.22 0.45
CA ALA A 124 10.24 -0.57 1.76
C ALA A 124 9.48 -1.36 2.84
N GLY A 125 8.33 -1.94 2.49
CA GLY A 125 7.54 -2.78 3.39
C GLY A 125 8.30 -4.03 3.83
N ASN A 126 8.89 -4.74 2.88
CA ASN A 126 9.69 -5.93 3.15
C ASN A 126 10.93 -5.61 3.99
N LEU A 127 11.63 -4.49 3.72
CA LEU A 127 12.74 -4.03 4.56
C LEU A 127 12.29 -3.62 5.97
N ALA A 128 11.08 -3.08 6.12
CA ALA A 128 10.50 -2.79 7.43
C ALA A 128 10.06 -4.05 8.18
N GLY A 129 10.04 -5.21 7.51
CA GLY A 129 9.59 -6.49 8.04
C GLY A 129 8.09 -6.56 8.26
N VAL A 130 7.30 -5.81 7.49
CA VAL A 130 5.83 -5.89 7.49
C VAL A 130 5.35 -6.64 6.25
N ARG A 131 4.14 -7.21 6.32
CA ARG A 131 3.51 -7.82 5.15
C ARG A 131 3.18 -6.76 4.12
N THR A 132 3.18 -7.14 2.84
CA THR A 132 3.01 -6.21 1.73
C THR A 132 1.92 -6.67 0.78
N VAL A 133 1.18 -5.69 0.23
CA VAL A 133 0.17 -5.90 -0.80
C VAL A 133 0.52 -5.03 -1.99
N LEU A 134 0.68 -5.65 -3.14
CA LEU A 134 0.81 -4.95 -4.41
C LEU A 134 -0.57 -4.81 -5.05
N THR A 135 -0.96 -3.58 -5.39
CA THR A 135 -2.19 -3.30 -6.13
C THR A 135 -1.87 -2.93 -7.58
N GLN A 136 -2.87 -3.04 -8.45
CA GLN A 136 -2.78 -2.38 -9.75
C GLN A 136 -2.93 -0.86 -9.55
N PRO A 137 -2.22 -0.03 -10.33
CA PRO A 137 -2.39 1.42 -10.26
C PRO A 137 -3.81 1.81 -10.70
N LEU A 138 -4.42 2.74 -9.97
CA LEU A 138 -5.79 3.21 -10.25
C LEU A 138 -5.91 3.89 -11.63
N VAL A 139 -4.85 4.57 -12.07
CA VAL A 139 -4.78 5.20 -13.39
C VAL A 139 -3.46 4.84 -14.05
N GLN A 140 -3.51 4.44 -15.30
CA GLN A 140 -2.31 4.29 -16.14
C GLN A 140 -1.86 5.66 -16.61
N SER A 141 -1.10 6.40 -15.79
CA SER A 141 -0.60 7.71 -16.15
C SER A 141 0.81 7.65 -16.74
N ASP A 142 1.02 8.43 -17.78
CA ASP A 142 2.31 8.62 -18.46
C ASP A 142 3.23 9.65 -17.78
N ALA A 143 3.10 9.86 -16.46
CA ALA A 143 4.00 10.75 -15.75
C ALA A 143 5.44 10.26 -15.88
N TRP A 144 6.31 11.13 -16.43
CA TRP A 144 7.70 10.83 -16.80
C TRP A 144 8.50 10.07 -15.73
N ASN A 145 8.38 10.46 -14.48
CA ASN A 145 9.12 9.83 -13.37
C ASN A 145 8.65 8.39 -13.08
N THR A 146 7.43 8.03 -13.44
CA THR A 146 6.87 6.68 -13.31
C THR A 146 7.29 5.75 -14.45
N ARG A 147 7.63 6.26 -15.63
CA ARG A 147 7.98 5.42 -16.80
C ARG A 147 9.29 4.64 -16.59
N ILE A 148 10.31 5.26 -16.01
CA ILE A 148 11.59 4.58 -15.73
C ILE A 148 11.41 3.53 -14.65
N ASN A 149 10.72 3.86 -13.56
CA ASN A 149 10.42 2.90 -12.50
C ASN A 149 9.58 1.72 -13.03
N ARG A 150 8.55 1.98 -13.84
CA ARG A 150 7.72 0.93 -14.45
C ARG A 150 8.49 0.02 -15.41
N TYR A 151 9.49 0.51 -16.12
CA TYR A 151 10.32 -0.33 -16.98
C TYR A 151 11.12 -1.35 -16.15
N PHE A 152 11.76 -0.91 -15.07
CA PHE A 152 12.47 -1.79 -14.15
C PHE A 152 11.52 -2.70 -13.38
N GLU A 153 10.36 -2.19 -12.95
CA GLU A 153 9.31 -2.96 -12.30
C GLU A 153 8.77 -4.06 -13.22
N GLY A 154 8.53 -3.75 -14.49
CA GLY A 154 8.10 -4.74 -15.47
C GLY A 154 9.10 -5.89 -15.63
N TYR A 155 10.39 -5.61 -15.53
CA TYR A 155 11.43 -6.65 -15.57
C TYR A 155 11.45 -7.49 -14.29
N VAL A 156 11.40 -6.85 -13.12
CA VAL A 156 11.34 -7.52 -11.82
C VAL A 156 10.06 -8.34 -11.70
N PHE A 157 8.92 -7.78 -12.11
CA PHE A 157 7.62 -8.46 -12.08
C PHE A 157 7.61 -9.70 -12.99
N LYS A 158 8.13 -9.57 -14.22
CA LYS A 158 8.27 -10.74 -15.13
C LYS A 158 9.18 -11.83 -14.56
N ALA A 159 10.25 -11.43 -13.87
CA ALA A 159 11.15 -12.38 -13.22
C ALA A 159 10.49 -13.09 -12.02
N LEU A 160 9.64 -12.39 -11.28
CA LEU A 160 8.85 -12.95 -10.18
C LEU A 160 7.71 -13.83 -10.69
N ALA A 161 6.96 -13.38 -11.70
CA ALA A 161 5.86 -14.11 -12.33
C ALA A 161 6.32 -15.44 -12.95
N LYS A 162 7.55 -15.49 -13.48
CA LYS A 162 8.16 -16.71 -14.01
C LYS A 162 8.49 -17.75 -12.91
N LYS A 163 8.66 -17.32 -11.66
CA LYS A 163 8.96 -18.19 -10.51
C LYS A 163 7.72 -18.67 -9.77
N ARG A 164 6.64 -17.90 -9.79
CA ARG A 164 5.35 -18.21 -9.16
C ARG A 164 4.25 -17.73 -10.09
N HIS A 165 3.14 -18.49 -10.18
CA HIS A 165 1.90 -17.97 -10.78
C HIS A 165 1.35 -16.86 -9.88
N LEU A 166 1.78 -15.61 -10.16
CA LEU A 166 1.33 -14.42 -9.44
C LEU A 166 0.07 -13.91 -10.13
N ASP A 167 -1.10 -14.36 -9.67
CA ASP A 167 -2.39 -13.86 -10.12
C ASP A 167 -2.93 -12.83 -9.12
N TYR A 168 -3.44 -11.71 -9.65
CA TYR A 168 -4.15 -10.72 -8.83
C TYR A 168 -5.43 -11.33 -8.29
N GLN A 169 -5.60 -11.27 -6.98
CA GLN A 169 -6.76 -11.82 -6.27
C GLN A 169 -7.77 -10.71 -5.97
N GLU A 170 -9.02 -11.10 -5.80
CA GLU A 170 -10.08 -10.17 -5.38
C GLU A 170 -10.02 -9.85 -3.89
N ASP A 171 -9.32 -10.66 -3.08
CA ASP A 171 -9.15 -10.44 -1.64
C ASP A 171 -7.88 -11.15 -1.11
N ILE A 172 -7.44 -10.80 0.10
CA ILE A 172 -6.33 -11.45 0.79
C ILE A 172 -6.85 -12.71 1.52
N HIS A 173 -6.78 -13.85 0.86
CA HIS A 173 -7.06 -15.16 1.46
C HIS A 173 -5.78 -15.80 2.01
N GLY A 174 -5.94 -16.71 2.97
CA GLY A 174 -4.87 -17.27 3.79
C GLY A 174 -3.57 -17.60 3.05
N TYR A 175 -2.49 -17.10 3.57
CA TYR A 175 -1.15 -17.48 3.18
C TYR A 175 -0.93 -18.93 3.65
N HIS A 176 -0.96 -19.88 2.72
CA HIS A 176 -0.47 -21.23 3.00
C HIS A 176 1.05 -21.20 2.86
N GLU A 177 1.77 -21.17 3.98
CA GLU A 177 3.20 -21.49 4.00
C GLU A 177 3.39 -22.89 3.44
N HIS A 178 4.11 -22.98 2.34
CA HIS A 178 4.68 -24.23 1.83
C HIS A 178 6.18 -24.21 2.04
#